data_13fc2c1940c47b63235a1ce546ae5afa
#
_entry.id   13fc2c1940c47b63235a1ce546ae5afa
#
_cell.length_a   1.000
_cell.length_b   1.000
_cell.length_c   1.000
_cell.angle_alpha   90.00
_cell.angle_beta   90.00
_cell.angle_gamma   90.00
#
_symmetry.space_group_name_H-M   'P 1'
#
loop_
_entity.id
_entity.type
_entity.pdbx_description
1 polymer ?
#
loop_
_entity_poly.entity_id
_entity_poly.type
_entity_poly.pdbx_seq_one_letter_code
_entity_poly.pdbx_strand_id
1 'polypeptide(L)'
;GSSGQWQEVLDFPGLRSDRNMMHACYQNLALSHLDQLGDRPFDYKQCGPQGLVLPSNRSVNASTLLSDIYYQMGNVALAQEMAFEGMIASERAVNPRLLLRLIQTNLIYGYDNVAEKYIRLLEQTLAYADKASRYRQFLGHPEKMKADPELGGRYACVQHLSGLTNETQLIPNLEQIIHSNTSWRPAFQYYGVMCLLSKDMKAIRDFIEHTKGMPGMKPMPRLFQEAVIQVHEGEEEVWADYGVTPQVAQRFKAYRQ
;
A
#
# COMPACT_ATOMS: atom_id res chain seq x y z
N GLY A 1 -12.82 -3.65 -2.02
CA GLY A 1 -13.10 -4.70 -2.98
C GLY A 1 -13.00 -6.07 -2.32
N SER A 2 -13.72 -7.05 -2.82
CA SER A 2 -13.54 -8.43 -2.38
C SER A 2 -12.24 -8.99 -2.97
N SER A 3 -11.66 -10.04 -2.36
CA SER A 3 -10.46 -10.71 -2.90
C SER A 3 -10.65 -11.19 -4.35
N GLY A 4 -11.85 -11.57 -4.74
CA GLY A 4 -12.19 -11.95 -6.12
C GLY A 4 -11.98 -10.82 -7.13
N GLN A 5 -12.37 -9.60 -6.80
CA GLN A 5 -12.16 -8.45 -7.69
C GLN A 5 -10.68 -8.13 -7.94
N TRP A 6 -9.82 -8.31 -6.94
CA TRP A 6 -8.38 -8.09 -7.12
C TRP A 6 -7.72 -9.21 -7.92
N GLN A 7 -8.21 -10.45 -7.78
CA GLN A 7 -7.76 -11.55 -8.63
C GLN A 7 -8.12 -11.32 -10.10
N GLU A 8 -9.34 -10.84 -10.39
CA GLU A 8 -9.76 -10.47 -11.75
C GLU A 8 -8.82 -9.43 -12.39
N VAL A 9 -8.32 -8.45 -11.61
CA VAL A 9 -7.32 -7.50 -12.09
C VAL A 9 -6.05 -8.21 -12.51
N LEU A 10 -5.55 -9.16 -11.72
CA LEU A 10 -4.33 -9.92 -12.03
C LEU A 10 -4.51 -10.85 -13.25
N ASP A 11 -5.71 -11.36 -13.44
CA ASP A 11 -6.04 -12.30 -14.53
C ASP A 11 -6.37 -11.60 -15.85
N PHE A 12 -6.52 -10.25 -15.83
CA PHE A 12 -6.85 -9.50 -17.04
C PHE A 12 -5.70 -9.53 -18.05
N PRO A 13 -5.89 -10.12 -19.25
CA PRO A 13 -4.80 -10.34 -20.21
C PRO A 13 -4.11 -9.05 -20.69
N GLY A 14 -4.87 -7.95 -20.80
CA GLY A 14 -4.36 -6.66 -21.25
C GLY A 14 -3.32 -6.05 -20.30
N LEU A 15 -3.29 -6.43 -19.02
CA LEU A 15 -2.30 -5.96 -18.08
C LEU A 15 -0.97 -6.76 -18.13
N ARG A 16 -0.97 -7.96 -18.72
CA ARG A 16 0.19 -8.86 -18.69
C ARG A 16 1.22 -8.57 -19.79
N SER A 17 0.81 -7.96 -20.89
CA SER A 17 1.63 -7.84 -22.11
C SER A 17 2.42 -6.54 -22.24
N ASP A 18 2.08 -5.52 -21.45
CA ASP A 18 2.56 -4.15 -21.67
C ASP A 18 3.50 -3.66 -20.56
N ARG A 19 4.54 -2.91 -20.95
CA ARG A 19 5.42 -2.17 -20.02
C ARG A 19 4.83 -0.80 -19.67
N ASN A 20 3.56 -0.76 -19.30
CA ASN A 20 2.90 0.46 -18.87
C ASN A 20 3.01 0.59 -17.35
N MET A 21 3.57 1.70 -16.85
CA MET A 21 3.73 1.96 -15.43
C MET A 21 2.39 1.91 -14.68
N MET A 22 1.33 2.44 -15.26
CA MET A 22 0.00 2.41 -14.65
C MET A 22 -0.52 0.98 -14.50
N HIS A 23 -0.30 0.12 -15.50
CA HIS A 23 -0.66 -1.30 -15.43
C HIS A 23 0.12 -2.03 -14.33
N ALA A 24 1.44 -1.79 -14.24
CA ALA A 24 2.27 -2.34 -13.17
C ALA A 24 1.78 -1.88 -11.79
N CYS A 25 1.41 -0.60 -11.64
CA CYS A 25 0.85 -0.08 -10.40
C CYS A 25 -0.47 -0.77 -10.02
N TYR A 26 -1.39 -1.00 -10.96
CA TYR A 26 -2.63 -1.74 -10.70
C TYR A 26 -2.36 -3.19 -10.30
N GLN A 27 -1.42 -3.88 -10.94
CA GLN A 27 -1.03 -5.25 -10.60
C GLN A 27 -0.43 -5.31 -9.18
N ASN A 28 0.51 -4.43 -8.88
CA ASN A 28 1.15 -4.38 -7.56
C ASN A 28 0.16 -3.98 -6.46
N LEU A 29 -0.78 -3.07 -6.74
CA LEU A 29 -1.88 -2.74 -5.83
C LEU A 29 -2.78 -3.97 -5.56
N ALA A 30 -3.13 -4.71 -6.61
CA ALA A 30 -3.91 -5.94 -6.48
C ALA A 30 -3.16 -7.01 -5.66
N LEU A 31 -1.87 -7.21 -5.93
CA LEU A 31 -1.02 -8.10 -5.14
C LEU A 31 -0.96 -7.69 -3.67
N SER A 32 -0.87 -6.39 -3.38
CA SER A 32 -0.88 -5.89 -2.00
C SER A 32 -2.22 -6.17 -1.30
N HIS A 33 -3.35 -6.00 -1.99
CA HIS A 33 -4.67 -6.34 -1.44
C HIS A 33 -4.87 -7.84 -1.19
N LEU A 34 -4.16 -8.69 -1.94
CA LEU A 34 -4.16 -10.14 -1.79
C LEU A 34 -3.08 -10.65 -0.84
N ASP A 35 -2.32 -9.77 -0.21
CA ASP A 35 -1.17 -10.09 0.64
C ASP A 35 -0.06 -10.88 -0.10
N GLN A 36 0.11 -10.63 -1.40
CA GLN A 36 1.04 -11.34 -2.29
C GLN A 36 2.13 -10.45 -2.88
N LEU A 37 2.16 -9.15 -2.56
CA LEU A 37 3.10 -8.21 -3.17
C LEU A 37 4.56 -8.57 -2.82
N GLY A 38 4.85 -9.05 -1.60
CA GLY A 38 6.18 -9.49 -1.22
C GLY A 38 6.60 -10.87 -1.75
N ASP A 39 5.70 -11.59 -2.43
CA ASP A 39 5.95 -12.95 -2.91
C ASP A 39 6.04 -13.03 -4.44
N ARG A 40 5.21 -12.27 -5.16
CA ARG A 40 4.95 -12.49 -6.58
C ARG A 40 5.02 -11.25 -7.49
N PRO A 41 5.67 -10.13 -7.14
CA PRO A 41 5.70 -8.96 -8.03
C PRO A 41 6.40 -9.29 -9.35
N PHE A 42 7.41 -10.16 -9.34
CA PHE A 42 8.18 -10.55 -10.52
C PHE A 42 7.49 -11.59 -11.42
N ASP A 43 6.34 -12.12 -11.02
CA ASP A 43 5.46 -12.87 -11.94
C ASP A 43 4.87 -11.95 -13.04
N TYR A 44 4.97 -10.64 -12.85
CA TYR A 44 4.47 -9.60 -13.73
C TYR A 44 5.60 -8.69 -14.20
N LYS A 45 5.41 -8.04 -15.36
CA LYS A 45 6.40 -7.11 -15.89
C LYS A 45 6.49 -5.86 -15.01
N GLN A 46 7.65 -5.64 -14.44
CA GLN A 46 7.91 -4.47 -13.60
C GLN A 46 8.52 -3.32 -14.41
N CYS A 47 8.26 -2.09 -13.96
CA CYS A 47 8.81 -0.84 -14.50
C CYS A 47 9.76 -0.17 -13.50
N GLY A 48 10.51 -0.96 -12.72
CA GLY A 48 11.30 -0.47 -11.60
C GLY A 48 10.42 0.12 -10.47
N PRO A 49 10.94 1.00 -9.62
CA PRO A 49 10.19 1.65 -8.53
C PRO A 49 8.90 2.35 -9.00
N GLN A 50 8.89 2.88 -10.22
CA GLN A 50 7.73 3.56 -10.81
C GLN A 50 6.56 2.60 -11.12
N GLY A 51 6.79 1.30 -11.11
CA GLY A 51 5.74 0.28 -11.18
C GLY A 51 5.00 0.08 -9.85
N LEU A 52 5.54 0.58 -8.73
CA LEU A 52 4.83 0.61 -7.44
C LEU A 52 4.09 1.92 -7.24
N VAL A 53 4.73 3.03 -7.54
CA VAL A 53 4.20 4.38 -7.41
C VAL A 53 4.61 5.17 -8.66
N LEU A 54 3.63 5.43 -9.52
CA LEU A 54 3.87 6.22 -10.73
C LEU A 54 4.08 7.70 -10.39
N PRO A 55 4.87 8.44 -11.19
CA PRO A 55 4.98 9.89 -11.03
C PRO A 55 3.61 10.57 -11.21
N SER A 56 3.27 11.52 -10.34
CA SER A 56 2.05 12.31 -10.50
C SER A 56 2.13 13.15 -11.77
N ASN A 57 1.07 13.07 -12.58
CA ASN A 57 0.88 13.91 -13.78
C ASN A 57 -0.39 14.75 -13.71
N ARG A 58 -0.98 14.82 -12.51
CA ARG A 58 -2.21 15.57 -12.21
C ARG A 58 -3.43 15.20 -13.07
N SER A 59 -3.41 14.02 -13.69
CA SER A 59 -4.60 13.50 -14.37
C SER A 59 -5.53 12.79 -13.38
N VAL A 60 -6.84 12.81 -13.65
CA VAL A 60 -7.84 12.13 -12.80
C VAL A 60 -7.48 10.66 -12.58
N ASN A 61 -7.04 9.96 -13.64
CA ASN A 61 -6.71 8.54 -13.55
C ASN A 61 -5.47 8.27 -12.70
N ALA A 62 -4.40 9.04 -12.90
CA ALA A 62 -3.18 8.89 -12.11
C ALA A 62 -3.43 9.25 -10.64
N SER A 63 -4.08 10.39 -10.37
CA SER A 63 -4.38 10.82 -9.00
C SER A 63 -5.31 9.84 -8.28
N THR A 64 -6.29 9.25 -8.99
CA THR A 64 -7.16 8.21 -8.41
C THR A 64 -6.36 6.97 -8.02
N LEU A 65 -5.49 6.48 -8.92
CA LEU A 65 -4.66 5.31 -8.65
C LEU A 65 -3.65 5.58 -7.52
N LEU A 66 -2.98 6.72 -7.54
CA LEU A 66 -2.04 7.12 -6.48
C LEU A 66 -2.73 7.24 -5.13
N SER A 67 -3.93 7.83 -5.09
CA SER A 67 -4.74 7.90 -3.87
C SER A 67 -5.01 6.50 -3.29
N ASP A 68 -5.32 5.52 -4.13
CA ASP A 68 -5.56 4.15 -3.67
C ASP A 68 -4.27 3.46 -3.19
N ILE A 69 -3.16 3.66 -3.91
CA ILE A 69 -1.85 3.11 -3.55
C ILE A 69 -1.39 3.65 -2.20
N TYR A 70 -1.39 4.98 -2.01
CA TYR A 70 -0.99 5.60 -0.74
C TYR A 70 -1.90 5.20 0.42
N TYR A 71 -3.20 5.07 0.16
CA TYR A 71 -4.15 4.59 1.17
C TYR A 71 -3.89 3.13 1.56
N GLN A 72 -3.53 2.28 0.60
CA GLN A 72 -3.16 0.89 0.87
C GLN A 72 -1.86 0.80 1.66
N MET A 73 -0.88 1.63 1.36
CA MET A 73 0.37 1.74 2.13
C MET A 73 0.15 2.22 3.58
N GLY A 74 -0.97 2.91 3.87
CA GLY A 74 -1.21 3.57 5.16
C GLY A 74 -0.78 5.04 5.20
N ASN A 75 -0.33 5.60 4.05
CA ASN A 75 -0.03 7.03 3.93
C ASN A 75 -1.30 7.82 3.65
N VAL A 76 -2.05 8.11 4.72
CA VAL A 76 -3.36 8.76 4.64
C VAL A 76 -3.26 10.19 4.12
N ALA A 77 -2.16 10.90 4.42
CA ALA A 77 -1.95 12.27 3.98
C ALA A 77 -1.80 12.36 2.46
N LEU A 78 -0.88 11.59 1.88
CA LEU A 78 -0.71 11.55 0.42
C LEU A 78 -1.94 10.98 -0.29
N ALA A 79 -2.63 10.01 0.32
CA ALA A 79 -3.89 9.51 -0.22
C ALA A 79 -4.96 10.59 -0.32
N GLN A 80 -5.05 11.46 0.69
CA GLN A 80 -5.96 12.61 0.71
C GLN A 80 -5.55 13.67 -0.32
N GLU A 81 -4.27 14.01 -0.39
CA GLU A 81 -3.71 14.97 -1.36
C GLU A 81 -4.02 14.54 -2.79
N MET A 82 -3.72 13.29 -3.15
CA MET A 82 -4.03 12.77 -4.48
C MET A 82 -5.53 12.75 -4.77
N ALA A 83 -6.36 12.49 -3.76
CA ALA A 83 -7.81 12.57 -3.93
C ALA A 83 -8.28 13.99 -4.25
N PHE A 84 -7.72 15.00 -3.59
CA PHE A 84 -8.00 16.41 -3.91
C PHE A 84 -7.51 16.81 -5.30
N GLU A 85 -6.27 16.43 -5.67
CA GLU A 85 -5.77 16.70 -7.02
C GLU A 85 -6.67 16.09 -8.10
N GLY A 86 -7.08 14.83 -7.92
CA GLY A 86 -7.97 14.17 -8.85
C GLY A 86 -9.36 14.82 -8.94
N MET A 87 -9.88 15.35 -7.83
CA MET A 87 -11.14 16.10 -7.82
C MET A 87 -11.02 17.43 -8.57
N ILE A 88 -9.91 18.16 -8.41
CA ILE A 88 -9.63 19.41 -9.13
C ILE A 88 -9.47 19.13 -10.64
N ALA A 89 -8.78 18.07 -11.00
CA ALA A 89 -8.58 17.66 -12.39
C ALA A 89 -9.89 17.20 -13.08
N SER A 90 -10.91 16.86 -12.31
CA SER A 90 -12.20 16.39 -12.80
C SER A 90 -13.13 17.57 -13.14
N GLU A 91 -12.93 18.22 -14.29
CA GLU A 91 -13.55 19.49 -14.67
C GLU A 91 -15.09 19.50 -14.66
N ARG A 92 -15.77 18.38 -14.83
CA ARG A 92 -17.23 18.34 -15.06
C ARG A 92 -18.01 17.30 -14.28
N ALA A 93 -17.36 16.39 -13.57
CA ALA A 93 -18.05 15.32 -12.87
C ALA A 93 -17.40 15.02 -11.53
N VAL A 94 -18.23 14.94 -10.51
CA VAL A 94 -17.80 14.45 -9.20
C VAL A 94 -17.39 12.98 -9.36
N ASN A 95 -16.12 12.67 -9.05
CA ASN A 95 -15.64 11.29 -9.05
C ASN A 95 -16.01 10.61 -7.73
N PRO A 96 -16.94 9.66 -7.71
CA PRO A 96 -17.42 9.03 -6.47
C PRO A 96 -16.31 8.27 -5.72
N ARG A 97 -15.31 7.73 -6.44
CA ARG A 97 -14.18 7.01 -5.84
C ARG A 97 -13.27 7.96 -5.06
N LEU A 98 -13.03 9.14 -5.59
CA LEU A 98 -12.27 10.19 -4.90
C LEU A 98 -13.04 10.79 -3.71
N LEU A 99 -14.35 11.00 -3.86
CA LEU A 99 -15.20 11.42 -2.72
C LEU A 99 -15.14 10.39 -1.59
N LEU A 100 -15.26 9.11 -1.92
CA LEU A 100 -15.15 8.04 -0.93
C LEU A 100 -13.80 8.12 -0.19
N ARG A 101 -12.70 8.35 -0.91
CA ARG A 101 -11.38 8.52 -0.31
C ARG A 101 -11.33 9.73 0.62
N LEU A 102 -11.89 10.85 0.23
CA LEU A 102 -11.96 12.03 1.07
C LEU A 102 -12.83 11.82 2.33
N ILE A 103 -13.89 11.03 2.26
CA ILE A 103 -14.67 10.63 3.43
C ILE A 103 -13.76 9.83 4.39
N GLN A 104 -13.11 8.79 3.89
CA GLN A 104 -12.27 7.90 4.68
C GLN A 104 -11.13 8.65 5.39
N THR A 105 -10.40 9.48 4.66
CA THR A 105 -9.26 10.22 5.19
C THR A 105 -9.68 11.28 6.21
N ASN A 106 -10.79 12.00 5.97
CA ASN A 106 -11.30 12.98 6.92
C ASN A 106 -11.81 12.33 8.21
N LEU A 107 -12.45 11.16 8.16
CA LEU A 107 -12.84 10.40 9.34
C LEU A 107 -11.61 9.95 10.15
N ILE A 108 -10.55 9.48 9.48
CA ILE A 108 -9.30 9.09 10.13
C ILE A 108 -8.66 10.27 10.87
N TYR A 109 -8.70 11.47 10.30
CA TYR A 109 -8.18 12.69 10.93
C TYR A 109 -9.15 13.36 11.92
N GLY A 110 -10.37 12.83 12.09
CA GLY A 110 -11.38 13.40 12.99
C GLY A 110 -12.05 14.67 12.47
N TYR A 111 -11.97 14.94 11.15
CA TYR A 111 -12.63 16.08 10.51
C TYR A 111 -14.08 15.75 10.13
N ASP A 112 -14.89 15.39 11.13
CA ASP A 112 -16.26 14.89 10.94
C ASP A 112 -17.14 15.84 10.11
N ASN A 113 -17.05 17.14 10.34
CA ASN A 113 -17.83 18.14 9.57
C ASN A 113 -17.49 18.15 8.08
N VAL A 114 -16.22 17.86 7.73
CA VAL A 114 -15.78 17.76 6.34
C VAL A 114 -16.21 16.42 5.75
N ALA A 115 -16.02 15.34 6.49
CA ALA A 115 -16.47 14.01 6.08
C ALA A 115 -17.98 14.00 5.79
N GLU A 116 -18.80 14.63 6.64
CA GLU A 116 -20.25 14.71 6.46
C GLU A 116 -20.64 15.40 5.15
N LYS A 117 -19.95 16.48 4.77
CA LYS A 117 -20.22 17.15 3.48
C LYS A 117 -20.01 16.21 2.30
N TYR A 118 -18.90 15.44 2.31
CA TYR A 118 -18.62 14.48 1.25
C TYR A 118 -19.56 13.28 1.28
N ILE A 119 -20.00 12.81 2.47
CA ILE A 119 -21.01 11.77 2.61
C ILE A 119 -22.30 12.21 1.93
N ARG A 120 -22.82 13.41 2.22
CA ARG A 120 -24.03 13.96 1.61
C ARG A 120 -23.94 14.05 0.09
N LEU A 121 -22.77 14.42 -0.45
CA LEU A 121 -22.55 14.44 -1.90
C LEU A 121 -22.56 13.04 -2.50
N LEU A 122 -21.92 12.08 -1.84
CA LEU A 122 -21.81 10.72 -2.33
C LEU A 122 -23.14 9.97 -2.25
N GLU A 123 -23.98 10.26 -1.25
CA GLU A 123 -25.35 9.71 -1.09
C GLU A 123 -26.27 10.06 -2.27
N GLN A 124 -25.99 11.15 -3.01
CA GLN A 124 -26.74 11.52 -4.20
C GLN A 124 -26.38 10.67 -5.43
N THR A 125 -25.39 9.80 -5.32
CA THR A 125 -24.96 8.94 -6.43
C THR A 125 -25.61 7.56 -6.32
N LEU A 126 -26.13 7.02 -7.44
CA LEU A 126 -26.82 5.72 -7.44
C LEU A 126 -25.95 4.54 -7.00
N ALA A 127 -24.67 4.54 -7.41
CA ALA A 127 -23.79 3.39 -7.19
C ALA A 127 -23.06 3.41 -5.83
N TYR A 128 -23.01 4.54 -5.14
CA TYR A 128 -22.20 4.71 -3.93
C TYR A 128 -23.00 5.14 -2.70
N ALA A 129 -24.32 5.34 -2.83
CA ALA A 129 -25.17 5.80 -1.73
C ALA A 129 -25.08 4.88 -0.49
N ASP A 130 -25.16 3.57 -0.67
CA ASP A 130 -25.05 2.60 0.43
C ASP A 130 -23.67 2.64 1.11
N LYS A 131 -22.60 2.81 0.30
CA LYS A 131 -21.25 2.95 0.84
C LYS A 131 -21.12 4.24 1.65
N ALA A 132 -21.67 5.33 1.17
CA ALA A 132 -21.67 6.63 1.87
C ALA A 132 -22.41 6.51 3.22
N SER A 133 -23.59 5.91 3.22
CA SER A 133 -24.41 5.71 4.42
C SER A 133 -23.68 4.89 5.49
N ARG A 134 -22.86 3.89 5.08
CA ARG A 134 -22.00 3.12 6.00
C ARG A 134 -21.06 4.03 6.80
N TYR A 135 -20.48 5.06 6.19
CA TYR A 135 -19.52 5.93 6.88
C TYR A 135 -20.18 6.92 7.83
N ARG A 136 -21.47 7.19 7.68
CA ARG A 136 -22.24 8.08 8.57
C ARG A 136 -22.21 7.62 10.04
N GLN A 137 -22.13 6.31 10.30
CA GLN A 137 -22.06 5.75 11.64
C GLN A 137 -20.79 6.13 12.43
N PHE A 138 -19.75 6.62 11.76
CA PHE A 138 -18.47 7.00 12.37
C PHE A 138 -18.44 8.48 12.79
N LEU A 139 -19.34 9.32 12.26
CA LEU A 139 -19.41 10.73 12.60
C LEU A 139 -19.71 10.90 14.10
N GLY A 140 -18.82 11.61 14.81
CA GLY A 140 -18.89 11.77 16.26
C GLY A 140 -18.60 10.50 17.07
N HIS A 141 -18.16 9.42 16.44
CA HIS A 141 -17.89 8.14 17.10
C HIS A 141 -16.46 7.63 16.82
N PRO A 142 -15.42 8.31 17.33
CA PRO A 142 -14.02 7.96 17.05
C PRO A 142 -13.67 6.52 17.47
N GLU A 143 -14.28 6.00 18.54
CA GLU A 143 -14.01 4.63 18.99
C GLU A 143 -14.56 3.57 18.03
N LYS A 144 -15.71 3.84 17.38
CA LYS A 144 -16.23 2.96 16.33
C LYS A 144 -15.32 3.01 15.09
N MET A 145 -14.82 4.18 14.73
CA MET A 145 -13.90 4.36 13.61
C MET A 145 -12.59 3.62 13.85
N LYS A 146 -12.01 3.72 15.05
CA LYS A 146 -10.78 2.99 15.44
C LYS A 146 -10.96 1.47 15.42
N ALA A 147 -12.16 0.99 15.76
CA ALA A 147 -12.50 -0.44 15.74
C ALA A 147 -12.84 -0.98 14.33
N ASP A 148 -13.04 -0.11 13.34
CA ASP A 148 -13.34 -0.54 11.98
C ASP A 148 -12.11 -1.15 11.30
N PRO A 149 -12.21 -2.33 10.68
CA PRO A 149 -11.06 -3.01 10.07
C PRO A 149 -10.40 -2.21 8.94
N GLU A 150 -11.16 -1.36 8.23
CA GLU A 150 -10.65 -0.54 7.13
C GLU A 150 -9.98 0.74 7.63
N LEU A 151 -10.65 1.46 8.55
CA LEU A 151 -10.20 2.78 9.02
C LEU A 151 -9.20 2.68 10.18
N GLY A 152 -9.42 1.76 11.12
CA GLY A 152 -8.66 1.67 12.36
C GLY A 152 -7.19 1.33 12.16
N GLY A 153 -6.87 0.41 11.25
CA GLY A 153 -5.48 0.09 10.92
C GLY A 153 -4.73 1.29 10.34
N ARG A 154 -5.39 2.08 9.49
CA ARG A 154 -4.82 3.31 8.91
C ARG A 154 -4.76 4.46 9.92
N TYR A 155 -5.72 4.54 10.82
CA TYR A 155 -5.64 5.46 11.95
C TYR A 155 -4.37 5.20 12.78
N ALA A 156 -4.04 3.95 13.06
CA ALA A 156 -2.81 3.60 13.77
C ALA A 156 -1.53 4.01 12.99
N CYS A 157 -1.57 3.99 11.66
CA CYS A 157 -0.45 4.44 10.83
C CYS A 157 -0.14 5.93 10.98
N VAL A 158 -1.11 6.78 11.33
CA VAL A 158 -0.94 8.24 11.38
C VAL A 158 -0.67 8.79 12.77
N GLN A 159 -0.75 7.99 13.83
CA GLN A 159 -0.70 8.46 15.22
C GLN A 159 0.63 9.10 15.63
N HIS A 160 1.72 8.70 15.02
CA HIS A 160 3.07 9.16 15.37
C HIS A 160 3.79 9.84 14.21
N LEU A 161 3.05 10.18 13.13
CA LEU A 161 3.64 10.88 12.00
C LEU A 161 3.91 12.32 12.39
N SER A 162 5.18 12.70 12.46
CA SER A 162 5.63 14.07 12.67
C SER A 162 6.06 14.67 11.33
N GLY A 163 5.32 15.67 10.86
CA GLY A 163 5.69 16.46 9.69
C GLY A 163 4.86 16.17 8.43
N LEU A 164 5.14 16.97 7.41
CA LEU A 164 4.51 16.85 6.10
C LEU A 164 5.11 15.66 5.36
N THR A 165 4.27 14.71 4.95
CA THR A 165 4.68 13.66 4.02
C THR A 165 4.89 14.25 2.63
N ASN A 166 5.93 13.80 1.93
CA ASN A 166 6.28 14.28 0.60
C ASN A 166 6.36 13.07 -0.34
N GLU A 167 5.74 13.15 -1.50
CA GLU A 167 5.78 12.09 -2.52
C GLU A 167 7.19 11.72 -2.97
N THR A 168 8.15 12.65 -2.90
CA THR A 168 9.56 12.41 -3.25
C THR A 168 10.34 11.63 -2.18
N GLN A 169 9.77 11.45 -0.98
CA GLN A 169 10.40 10.77 0.16
C GLN A 169 9.67 9.49 0.54
N LEU A 170 9.39 8.65 -0.44
CA LEU A 170 8.55 7.46 -0.23
C LEU A 170 9.14 6.49 0.80
N ILE A 171 10.44 6.19 0.74
CA ILE A 171 11.09 5.28 1.71
C ILE A 171 11.03 5.86 3.14
N PRO A 172 11.45 7.11 3.42
CA PRO A 172 11.27 7.70 4.76
C PRO A 172 9.81 7.71 5.23
N ASN A 173 8.84 7.95 4.33
CA ASN A 173 7.43 7.89 4.70
C ASN A 173 7.00 6.48 5.11
N LEU A 174 7.44 5.44 4.39
CA LEU A 174 7.15 4.05 4.72
C LEU A 174 7.80 3.64 6.05
N GLU A 175 9.02 4.07 6.32
CA GLU A 175 9.70 3.86 7.62
C GLU A 175 8.89 4.45 8.78
N GLN A 176 8.41 5.68 8.64
CA GLN A 176 7.56 6.30 9.66
C GLN A 176 6.27 5.51 9.87
N ILE A 177 5.64 5.03 8.80
CA ILE A 177 4.40 4.24 8.87
C ILE A 177 4.63 2.93 9.60
N ILE A 178 5.68 2.16 9.27
CA ILE A 178 5.97 0.89 9.94
C ILE A 178 6.37 1.07 11.40
N HIS A 179 6.97 2.19 11.78
CA HIS A 179 7.22 2.52 13.17
C HIS A 179 5.95 2.91 13.93
N SER A 180 5.02 3.61 13.28
CA SER A 180 3.73 3.98 13.87
C SER A 180 2.81 2.77 14.04
N ASN A 181 2.80 1.87 13.05
CA ASN A 181 2.02 0.63 13.08
C ASN A 181 2.86 -0.56 12.61
N THR A 182 3.54 -1.20 13.57
CA THR A 182 4.43 -2.34 13.31
C THR A 182 3.73 -3.59 12.75
N SER A 183 2.39 -3.57 12.68
CA SER A 183 1.58 -4.67 12.15
C SER A 183 0.99 -4.37 10.76
N TRP A 184 1.17 -3.14 10.23
CA TRP A 184 0.56 -2.74 8.96
C TRP A 184 1.29 -3.34 7.75
N ARG A 185 1.00 -4.59 7.48
CA ARG A 185 1.67 -5.43 6.47
C ARG A 185 1.83 -4.81 5.08
N PRO A 186 0.85 -4.07 4.51
CA PRO A 186 1.04 -3.43 3.21
C PRO A 186 2.24 -2.48 3.15
N ALA A 187 2.52 -1.69 4.21
CA ALA A 187 3.68 -0.81 4.23
C ALA A 187 5.00 -1.59 4.13
N PHE A 188 5.12 -2.70 4.86
CA PHE A 188 6.31 -3.58 4.78
C PHE A 188 6.50 -4.16 3.38
N GLN A 189 5.42 -4.60 2.74
CA GLN A 189 5.48 -5.15 1.39
C GLN A 189 5.92 -4.10 0.37
N TYR A 190 5.34 -2.89 0.41
CA TYR A 190 5.74 -1.81 -0.47
C TYR A 190 7.18 -1.37 -0.23
N TYR A 191 7.61 -1.26 1.03
CA TYR A 191 8.99 -0.89 1.37
C TYR A 191 9.99 -1.91 0.84
N GLY A 192 9.82 -3.18 1.18
CA GLY A 192 10.73 -4.24 0.74
C GLY A 192 10.79 -4.39 -0.78
N VAL A 193 9.64 -4.36 -1.47
CA VAL A 193 9.62 -4.46 -2.94
C VAL A 193 10.18 -3.20 -3.60
N MET A 194 10.02 -2.01 -3.00
CA MET A 194 10.68 -0.78 -3.46
C MET A 194 12.20 -0.94 -3.43
N CYS A 195 12.78 -1.44 -2.33
CA CYS A 195 14.21 -1.69 -2.21
C CYS A 195 14.70 -2.70 -3.26
N LEU A 196 13.95 -3.81 -3.46
CA LEU A 196 14.29 -4.82 -4.46
C LEU A 196 14.27 -4.26 -5.90
N LEU A 197 13.25 -3.47 -6.24
CA LEU A 197 13.12 -2.86 -7.57
C LEU A 197 14.15 -1.75 -7.83
N SER A 198 14.64 -1.10 -6.78
CA SER A 198 15.72 -0.12 -6.86
C SER A 198 17.10 -0.78 -7.09
N LYS A 199 17.21 -2.11 -6.85
CA LYS A 199 18.46 -2.87 -6.96
C LYS A 199 19.59 -2.30 -6.09
N ASP A 200 19.25 -1.66 -5.00
CA ASP A 200 20.18 -1.07 -4.05
C ASP A 200 20.39 -2.03 -2.87
N MET A 201 21.55 -2.71 -2.85
CA MET A 201 21.88 -3.69 -1.82
C MET A 201 21.98 -3.07 -0.42
N LYS A 202 22.35 -1.79 -0.32
CA LYS A 202 22.35 -1.10 0.95
C LYS A 202 20.93 -0.89 1.46
N ALA A 203 20.04 -0.38 0.61
CA ALA A 203 18.63 -0.19 0.97
C ALA A 203 17.94 -1.52 1.33
N ILE A 204 18.29 -2.63 0.65
CA ILE A 204 17.78 -3.97 0.97
C ILE A 204 18.27 -4.41 2.36
N ARG A 205 19.56 -4.22 2.66
CA ARG A 205 20.12 -4.54 3.98
C ARG A 205 19.47 -3.71 5.08
N ASP A 206 19.38 -2.39 4.89
CA ASP A 206 18.78 -1.48 5.84
C ASP A 206 17.32 -1.86 6.11
N PHE A 207 16.55 -2.21 5.07
CA PHE A 207 15.17 -2.71 5.20
C PHE A 207 15.11 -3.97 6.07
N ILE A 208 15.94 -4.98 5.80
CA ILE A 208 15.95 -6.26 6.53
C ILE A 208 16.27 -6.02 8.01
N GLU A 209 17.30 -5.21 8.30
CA GLU A 209 17.72 -4.92 9.67
C GLU A 209 16.65 -4.14 10.44
N HIS A 210 16.09 -3.08 9.84
CA HIS A 210 15.07 -2.25 10.48
C HIS A 210 13.76 -3.01 10.77
N THR A 211 13.43 -3.99 9.94
CA THR A 211 12.13 -4.70 10.06
C THR A 211 12.22 -6.03 10.80
N LYS A 212 13.43 -6.42 11.24
CA LYS A 212 13.67 -7.67 11.96
C LYS A 212 12.74 -7.81 13.17
N GLY A 213 12.03 -8.92 13.22
CA GLY A 213 11.14 -9.27 14.33
C GLY A 213 9.82 -8.51 14.37
N MET A 214 9.58 -7.52 13.51
CA MET A 214 8.33 -6.76 13.48
C MET A 214 7.14 -7.65 13.07
N PRO A 215 5.94 -7.47 13.70
CA PRO A 215 4.75 -8.28 13.40
C PRO A 215 4.32 -8.24 11.93
N GLY A 216 4.41 -7.09 11.26
CA GLY A 216 4.04 -6.91 9.86
C GLY A 216 4.90 -7.71 8.87
N MET A 217 6.06 -8.22 9.31
CA MET A 217 6.91 -9.13 8.54
C MET A 217 6.53 -10.60 8.71
N LYS A 218 5.59 -10.95 9.57
CA LYS A 218 5.24 -12.35 9.89
C LYS A 218 3.91 -12.77 9.24
N PRO A 219 3.88 -13.89 8.48
CA PRO A 219 5.03 -14.63 7.97
C PRO A 219 5.84 -13.79 6.97
N MET A 220 7.18 -13.98 6.96
CA MET A 220 8.03 -13.24 6.03
C MET A 220 7.75 -13.67 4.59
N PRO A 221 7.46 -12.72 3.68
CA PRO A 221 7.30 -13.00 2.25
C PRO A 221 8.53 -13.68 1.65
N ARG A 222 8.31 -14.55 0.67
CA ARG A 222 9.37 -15.35 0.04
C ARG A 222 10.54 -14.53 -0.49
N LEU A 223 10.26 -13.44 -1.21
CA LEU A 223 11.33 -12.60 -1.77
C LEU A 223 12.18 -11.92 -0.70
N PHE A 224 11.59 -11.62 0.46
CA PHE A 224 12.34 -11.04 1.56
C PHE A 224 13.20 -12.08 2.26
N GLN A 225 12.74 -13.35 2.32
CA GLN A 225 13.59 -14.47 2.76
C GLN A 225 14.78 -14.68 1.81
N GLU A 226 14.55 -14.64 0.50
CA GLU A 226 15.61 -14.71 -0.52
C GLU A 226 16.60 -13.53 -0.38
N ALA A 227 16.09 -12.33 -0.07
CA ALA A 227 16.92 -11.13 0.19
C ALA A 227 17.77 -11.29 1.47
N VAL A 228 17.21 -11.86 2.55
CA VAL A 228 17.97 -12.17 3.77
C VAL A 228 19.16 -13.10 3.45
N ILE A 229 18.92 -14.17 2.70
CA ILE A 229 19.97 -15.10 2.28
C ILE A 229 21.07 -14.40 1.49
N GLN A 230 20.68 -13.48 0.59
CA GLN A 230 21.65 -12.73 -0.23
C GLN A 230 22.48 -11.73 0.59
N VAL A 231 21.84 -11.07 1.58
CA VAL A 231 22.51 -10.11 2.46
C VAL A 231 23.45 -10.78 3.44
N HIS A 232 23.09 -11.96 3.95
CA HIS A 232 23.85 -12.79 4.88
C HIS A 232 24.43 -14.04 4.20
N GLU A 233 24.98 -13.83 3.00
CA GLU A 233 25.62 -14.91 2.26
C GLU A 233 26.84 -15.46 3.02
N GLY A 234 26.84 -16.76 3.28
CA GLY A 234 27.89 -17.43 4.07
C GLY A 234 27.61 -17.48 5.59
N GLU A 235 26.55 -16.86 6.08
CA GLU A 235 26.16 -16.83 7.50
C GLU A 235 24.86 -17.63 7.69
N GLU A 236 24.85 -18.91 7.32
CA GLU A 236 23.63 -19.74 7.30
C GLU A 236 22.95 -19.86 8.68
N GLU A 237 23.72 -19.76 9.75
CA GLU A 237 23.25 -19.84 11.14
C GLU A 237 22.29 -18.70 11.50
N VAL A 238 22.41 -17.53 10.86
CA VAL A 238 21.55 -16.38 11.19
C VAL A 238 20.24 -16.36 10.38
N TRP A 239 20.11 -17.13 9.31
CA TRP A 239 18.94 -17.09 8.44
C TRP A 239 17.63 -17.38 9.18
N ALA A 240 17.65 -18.35 10.09
CA ALA A 240 16.47 -18.72 10.89
C ALA A 240 16.03 -17.58 11.82
N ASP A 241 16.98 -16.81 12.38
CA ASP A 241 16.68 -15.68 13.26
C ASP A 241 15.95 -14.54 12.55
N TYR A 242 16.14 -14.42 11.23
CA TYR A 242 15.39 -13.49 10.37
C TYR A 242 14.06 -14.08 9.88
N GLY A 243 13.79 -15.36 10.09
CA GLY A 243 12.55 -16.00 9.66
C GLY A 243 12.60 -16.66 8.29
N VAL A 244 13.81 -16.96 7.79
CA VAL A 244 13.98 -17.78 6.56
C VAL A 244 13.50 -19.21 6.84
N THR A 245 12.60 -19.70 6.00
CA THR A 245 12.07 -21.05 6.13
C THR A 245 13.03 -22.09 5.53
N PRO A 246 13.04 -23.33 6.06
CA PRO A 246 13.88 -24.41 5.51
C PRO A 246 13.67 -24.65 4.02
N GLN A 247 12.44 -24.48 3.53
CA GLN A 247 12.11 -24.65 2.12
C GLN A 247 12.83 -23.63 1.21
N VAL A 248 12.86 -22.36 1.62
CA VAL A 248 13.55 -21.30 0.86
C VAL A 248 15.06 -21.52 0.92
N ALA A 249 15.60 -21.86 2.09
CA ALA A 249 17.02 -22.16 2.26
C ALA A 249 17.48 -23.35 1.39
N GLN A 250 16.71 -24.46 1.35
CA GLN A 250 17.00 -25.62 0.51
C GLN A 250 16.95 -25.29 -0.98
N ARG A 251 15.94 -24.52 -1.41
CA ARG A 251 15.82 -24.07 -2.79
C ARG A 251 17.03 -23.25 -3.22
N PHE A 252 17.49 -22.33 -2.39
CA PHE A 252 18.69 -21.53 -2.67
C PHE A 252 19.93 -22.39 -2.82
N LYS A 253 20.15 -23.37 -1.91
CA LYS A 253 21.28 -24.31 -1.99
C LYS A 253 21.26 -25.16 -3.27
N ALA A 254 20.07 -25.58 -3.73
CA ALA A 254 19.93 -26.35 -4.97
C ALA A 254 20.24 -25.52 -6.22
N TYR A 255 20.10 -24.20 -6.20
CA TYR A 255 20.46 -23.32 -7.32
C TYR A 255 21.97 -23.06 -7.45
N ARG A 256 22.74 -23.32 -6.40
CA ARG A 256 24.22 -23.12 -6.37
C ARG A 256 25.02 -24.34 -6.74
N GLN A 257 24.40 -25.49 -6.83
CA GLN A 257 25.00 -26.74 -7.31
C GLN A 257 24.86 -26.85 -8.84
#